data_cc6c2561c0bb0eb14327e4d387de9cca
#
_entry.id   cc6c2561c0bb0eb14327e4d387de9cca
#
_cell.length_a   1.000
_cell.length_b   1.000
_cell.length_c   1.000
_cell.angle_alpha   90.00
_cell.angle_beta   90.00
_cell.angle_gamma   90.00
#
_symmetry.space_group_name_H-M   'P 1'
#
loop_
_entity.id
_entity.type
_entity.pdbx_description
1 polymer ?
#
loop_
_entity_poly.entity_id
_entity_poly.type
_entity_poly.pdbx_seq_one_letter_code
_entity_poly.pdbx_strand_id
1 'polypeptide(L)'
;METEDLQKTAHDHAMAGKNFFLTGSAGTGKTHTLRSIIKSLKESKKRVAVTACTGVAAQQFGSEAKTIHSFAGFSFDDDKFLPTRSRLGNFDVLIIDEISMLSSVDFKAIENCAKIARGNNSPMGGIQVIGCGDFFQLPPTYNDGLKPGRKGFTKQGTNAIKSQSRNKVAEYAFYAPSWRTVFPIMVNLTKVHRQKHQDFIEILNRIRSDEFLKGVHEYLIENCGTTFNPDVPYIFSTNQKVDKINQHKSNQITTNFIEYKDKYRKTIKLAIGVPVIGLVNEGHMRNGSRGVVIGFEYNNQPYSLECLEPGEKHPDAVNPIVKFEFSNDTMTVIMSNTEKHPITHGWAMTIHKAQGMTFESLNVDVSNCSSPGQVYVALSRVPDPSKLNLAGYNDRFVKRGQFVSLFYESFEPIPRIPGDPE
;
A
#
# COMPACT_ATOMS: atom_id res chain seq x y z
N MET A 1 -18.93 18.71 -25.61
CA MET A 1 -17.87 17.69 -25.69
C MET A 1 -18.24 16.59 -24.72
N GLU A 2 -18.55 15.40 -25.24
CA GLU A 2 -18.78 14.23 -24.39
C GLU A 2 -17.51 13.99 -23.58
N THR A 3 -17.65 13.90 -22.27
CA THR A 3 -16.54 13.50 -21.39
C THR A 3 -16.15 12.09 -21.76
N GLU A 4 -14.99 11.93 -22.41
CA GLU A 4 -14.43 10.64 -22.76
C GLU A 4 -14.46 9.72 -21.55
N ASP A 5 -15.05 8.51 -21.69
CA ASP A 5 -15.05 7.53 -20.61
C ASP A 5 -13.65 6.89 -20.50
N LEU A 6 -12.78 7.53 -19.73
CA LEU A 6 -11.40 7.11 -19.54
C LEU A 6 -11.28 5.69 -18.93
N GLN A 7 -12.29 5.22 -18.20
CA GLN A 7 -12.32 3.84 -17.73
C GLN A 7 -12.53 2.87 -18.90
N LYS A 8 -13.40 3.23 -19.84
CA LYS A 8 -13.61 2.47 -21.08
C LYS A 8 -12.36 2.49 -21.96
N THR A 9 -11.72 3.65 -22.12
CA THR A 9 -10.45 3.78 -22.86
C THR A 9 -9.37 2.87 -22.28
N ALA A 10 -9.22 2.82 -20.95
CA ALA A 10 -8.29 1.90 -20.30
C ALA A 10 -8.64 0.42 -20.56
N HIS A 11 -9.93 0.09 -20.53
CA HIS A 11 -10.42 -1.25 -20.83
C HIS A 11 -10.12 -1.65 -22.29
N ASP A 12 -10.39 -0.77 -23.23
CA ASP A 12 -10.15 -1.01 -24.67
C ASP A 12 -8.65 -1.21 -24.95
N HIS A 13 -7.77 -0.41 -24.34
CA HIS A 13 -6.33 -0.63 -24.41
C HIS A 13 -5.90 -2.00 -23.87
N ALA A 14 -6.47 -2.41 -22.72
CA ALA A 14 -6.16 -3.71 -22.14
C ALA A 14 -6.56 -4.87 -23.06
N MET A 15 -7.76 -4.82 -23.64
CA MET A 15 -8.28 -5.85 -24.55
C MET A 15 -7.53 -5.87 -25.88
N ALA A 16 -7.02 -4.73 -26.33
CA ALA A 16 -6.17 -4.62 -27.52
C ALA A 16 -4.72 -5.10 -27.29
N GLY A 17 -4.39 -5.61 -26.10
CA GLY A 17 -3.04 -6.12 -25.78
C GLY A 17 -1.99 -5.01 -25.59
N LYS A 18 -2.39 -3.76 -25.42
CA LYS A 18 -1.47 -2.62 -25.25
C LYS A 18 -0.96 -2.53 -23.81
N ASN A 19 0.29 -2.15 -23.66
CA ASN A 19 0.86 -1.76 -22.39
C ASN A 19 0.49 -0.30 -22.08
N PHE A 20 0.07 -0.03 -20.85
CA PHE A 20 -0.24 1.34 -20.42
C PHE A 20 -0.10 1.53 -18.91
N PHE A 21 0.05 2.79 -18.53
CA PHE A 21 0.02 3.23 -17.14
C PHE A 21 -1.34 3.87 -16.83
N LEU A 22 -2.11 3.26 -15.93
CA LEU A 22 -3.37 3.76 -15.40
C LEU A 22 -3.10 4.62 -14.17
N THR A 23 -3.44 5.89 -14.22
CA THR A 23 -3.22 6.81 -13.11
C THR A 23 -4.46 7.62 -12.77
N GLY A 24 -4.35 8.52 -11.81
CA GLY A 24 -5.42 9.40 -11.32
C GLY A 24 -5.31 9.62 -9.82
N SER A 25 -5.95 10.66 -9.31
CA SER A 25 -5.98 10.98 -7.88
C SER A 25 -6.62 9.87 -7.04
N ALA A 26 -6.53 9.97 -5.71
CA ALA A 26 -7.21 9.05 -4.82
C ALA A 26 -8.73 9.10 -5.04
N GLY A 27 -9.37 7.93 -5.11
CA GLY A 27 -10.82 7.85 -5.28
C GLY A 27 -11.34 7.95 -6.72
N THR A 28 -10.49 7.99 -7.76
CA THR A 28 -10.91 8.03 -9.16
C THR A 28 -11.33 6.68 -9.76
N GLY A 29 -11.36 5.61 -8.95
CA GLY A 29 -11.84 4.31 -9.41
C GLY A 29 -10.78 3.42 -10.08
N LYS A 30 -9.48 3.71 -9.94
CA LYS A 30 -8.38 2.89 -10.50
C LYS A 30 -8.55 1.39 -10.24
N THR A 31 -8.71 1.02 -8.97
CA THR A 31 -8.89 -0.40 -8.57
C THR A 31 -10.17 -1.01 -9.13
N HIS A 32 -11.25 -0.23 -9.23
CA HIS A 32 -12.50 -0.66 -9.87
C HIS A 32 -12.28 -0.97 -11.35
N THR A 33 -11.62 -0.06 -12.08
CA THR A 33 -11.26 -0.23 -13.49
C THR A 33 -10.37 -1.46 -13.69
N LEU A 34 -9.34 -1.65 -12.83
CA LEU A 34 -8.50 -2.85 -12.91
C LEU A 34 -9.29 -4.14 -12.69
N ARG A 35 -10.23 -4.18 -11.73
CA ARG A 35 -11.08 -5.37 -11.51
C ARG A 35 -11.90 -5.71 -12.75
N SER A 36 -12.49 -4.72 -13.41
CA SER A 36 -13.22 -4.90 -14.67
C SER A 36 -12.30 -5.46 -15.77
N ILE A 37 -11.12 -4.88 -15.95
CA ILE A 37 -10.11 -5.32 -16.92
C ILE A 37 -9.67 -6.77 -16.62
N ILE A 38 -9.36 -7.10 -15.37
CA ILE A 38 -8.95 -8.46 -14.96
C ILE A 38 -10.03 -9.47 -15.30
N LYS A 39 -11.30 -9.14 -15.02
CA LYS A 39 -12.44 -10.01 -15.33
C LYS A 39 -12.51 -10.28 -16.84
N SER A 40 -12.51 -9.26 -17.66
CA SER A 40 -12.62 -9.39 -19.13
C SER A 40 -11.42 -10.12 -19.76
N LEU A 41 -10.20 -9.88 -19.25
CA LEU A 41 -9.01 -10.60 -19.70
C LEU A 41 -9.08 -12.10 -19.36
N LYS A 42 -9.54 -12.46 -18.15
CA LYS A 42 -9.74 -13.87 -17.74
C LYS A 42 -10.85 -14.54 -18.57
N GLU A 43 -11.96 -13.86 -18.83
CA GLU A 43 -13.04 -14.32 -19.71
C GLU A 43 -12.53 -14.57 -21.15
N SER A 44 -11.59 -13.76 -21.62
CA SER A 44 -10.88 -13.94 -22.90
C SER A 44 -9.77 -15.01 -22.83
N LYS A 45 -9.75 -15.85 -21.78
CA LYS A 45 -8.80 -16.95 -21.56
C LYS A 45 -7.34 -16.52 -21.46
N LYS A 46 -7.05 -15.26 -21.15
CA LYS A 46 -5.69 -14.80 -20.85
C LYS A 46 -5.27 -15.25 -19.46
N ARG A 47 -4.01 -15.67 -19.32
CA ARG A 47 -3.38 -15.97 -18.03
C ARG A 47 -2.92 -14.64 -17.43
N VAL A 48 -3.67 -14.12 -16.46
CA VAL A 48 -3.45 -12.81 -15.85
C VAL A 48 -2.74 -12.96 -14.52
N ALA A 49 -1.53 -12.42 -14.40
CA ALA A 49 -0.84 -12.24 -13.14
C ALA A 49 -1.31 -10.95 -12.48
N VAL A 50 -1.98 -11.03 -11.35
CA VAL A 50 -2.41 -9.86 -10.58
C VAL A 50 -1.46 -9.62 -9.44
N THR A 51 -0.78 -8.48 -9.46
CA THR A 51 0.19 -8.11 -8.43
C THR A 51 0.00 -6.69 -7.95
N ALA A 52 0.56 -6.38 -6.77
CA ALA A 52 0.63 -5.03 -6.23
C ALA A 52 1.95 -4.81 -5.48
N CYS A 53 2.31 -3.56 -5.23
CA CYS A 53 3.54 -3.27 -4.47
C CYS A 53 3.41 -3.58 -2.98
N THR A 54 2.18 -3.64 -2.43
CA THR A 54 1.93 -4.01 -1.02
C THR A 54 1.00 -5.22 -0.90
N GLY A 55 1.08 -5.92 0.24
CA GLY A 55 0.19 -7.05 0.53
C GLY A 55 -1.27 -6.62 0.62
N VAL A 56 -1.54 -5.47 1.23
CA VAL A 56 -2.90 -4.90 1.37
C VAL A 56 -3.51 -4.58 0.00
N ALA A 57 -2.75 -3.94 -0.89
CA ALA A 57 -3.24 -3.64 -2.23
C ALA A 57 -3.50 -4.93 -3.03
N ALA A 58 -2.62 -5.94 -2.94
CA ALA A 58 -2.83 -7.23 -3.57
C ALA A 58 -4.12 -7.92 -3.08
N GLN A 59 -4.39 -7.86 -1.77
CA GLN A 59 -5.58 -8.49 -1.17
C GLN A 59 -6.90 -7.97 -1.76
N GLN A 60 -6.94 -6.72 -2.23
CA GLN A 60 -8.13 -6.16 -2.89
C GLN A 60 -8.57 -6.91 -4.15
N PHE A 61 -7.67 -7.71 -4.74
CA PHE A 61 -7.93 -8.52 -5.94
C PHE A 61 -8.13 -10.02 -5.65
N GLY A 62 -8.26 -10.39 -4.37
CA GLY A 62 -8.48 -11.78 -3.95
C GLY A 62 -7.21 -12.52 -3.52
N SER A 63 -7.40 -13.79 -3.10
CA SER A 63 -6.34 -14.61 -2.51
C SER A 63 -5.21 -15.00 -3.46
N GLU A 64 -5.46 -15.01 -4.77
CA GLU A 64 -4.47 -15.36 -5.80
C GLU A 64 -3.47 -14.22 -6.06
N ALA A 65 -3.86 -12.97 -5.77
CA ALA A 65 -3.00 -11.83 -5.98
C ALA A 65 -1.82 -11.82 -4.98
N LYS A 66 -0.65 -11.40 -5.45
CA LYS A 66 0.60 -11.42 -4.67
C LYS A 66 1.32 -10.08 -4.75
N THR A 67 2.29 -9.86 -3.87
CA THR A 67 3.19 -8.73 -4.06
C THR A 67 4.07 -8.97 -5.28
N ILE A 68 4.34 -7.90 -6.04
CA ILE A 68 5.17 -7.98 -7.26
C ILE A 68 6.57 -8.53 -6.95
N HIS A 69 7.16 -8.17 -5.81
CA HIS A 69 8.45 -8.68 -5.37
C HIS A 69 8.44 -10.23 -5.24
N SER A 70 7.48 -10.77 -4.48
CA SER A 70 7.32 -12.22 -4.32
C SER A 70 7.02 -12.92 -5.65
N PHE A 71 6.23 -12.29 -6.52
CA PHE A 71 5.84 -12.86 -7.81
C PHE A 71 7.00 -12.90 -8.81
N ALA A 72 7.79 -11.83 -8.85
CA ALA A 72 8.96 -11.71 -9.74
C ALA A 72 10.21 -12.47 -9.25
N GLY A 73 10.13 -13.11 -8.08
CA GLY A 73 11.19 -13.96 -7.56
C GLY A 73 12.18 -13.27 -6.62
N PHE A 74 11.74 -12.24 -5.87
CA PHE A 74 12.58 -11.62 -4.83
C PHE A 74 12.84 -12.61 -3.69
N SER A 75 14.12 -12.77 -3.33
CA SER A 75 14.57 -13.58 -2.20
C SER A 75 15.02 -12.69 -1.06
N PHE A 76 14.36 -12.81 0.09
CA PHE A 76 14.74 -12.08 1.31
C PHE A 76 16.05 -12.58 1.93
N ASP A 77 16.44 -13.84 1.65
CA ASP A 77 17.67 -14.43 2.16
C ASP A 77 18.90 -13.90 1.40
N ASP A 78 18.75 -13.74 0.09
CA ASP A 78 19.80 -13.24 -0.81
C ASP A 78 19.73 -11.73 -1.03
N ASP A 79 18.65 -11.09 -0.59
CA ASP A 79 18.35 -9.66 -0.82
C ASP A 79 18.43 -9.25 -2.31
N LYS A 80 17.92 -10.13 -3.19
CA LYS A 80 17.94 -9.92 -4.64
C LYS A 80 16.81 -10.66 -5.37
N PHE A 81 16.56 -10.27 -6.62
CA PHE A 81 15.68 -11.01 -7.52
C PHE A 81 16.39 -12.22 -8.12
N LEU A 82 15.73 -13.37 -8.08
CA LEU A 82 16.20 -14.64 -8.64
C LEU A 82 15.30 -15.06 -9.80
N PRO A 83 15.78 -15.00 -11.07
CA PRO A 83 14.97 -15.37 -12.24
C PRO A 83 14.40 -16.78 -12.17
N THR A 84 15.14 -17.72 -11.56
CA THR A 84 14.71 -19.12 -11.36
C THR A 84 13.49 -19.28 -10.44
N ARG A 85 13.21 -18.27 -9.59
CA ARG A 85 12.03 -18.21 -8.72
C ARG A 85 10.90 -17.38 -9.33
N SER A 86 11.14 -16.73 -10.48
CA SER A 86 10.16 -15.87 -11.15
C SER A 86 9.03 -16.69 -11.76
N ARG A 87 7.81 -16.22 -11.59
CA ARG A 87 6.59 -16.80 -12.18
C ARG A 87 6.18 -16.12 -13.50
N LEU A 88 6.89 -15.07 -13.91
CA LEU A 88 6.56 -14.23 -15.07
C LEU A 88 6.51 -15.00 -16.39
N GLY A 89 7.22 -16.14 -16.51
CA GLY A 89 7.20 -16.97 -17.71
C GLY A 89 5.84 -17.58 -18.06
N ASN A 90 4.95 -17.73 -17.09
CA ASN A 90 3.72 -18.50 -17.23
C ASN A 90 2.46 -17.65 -17.52
N PHE A 91 2.60 -16.34 -17.68
CA PHE A 91 1.47 -15.42 -17.82
C PHE A 91 1.54 -14.61 -19.11
N ASP A 92 0.37 -14.21 -19.59
CA ASP A 92 0.21 -13.42 -20.79
C ASP A 92 0.12 -11.93 -20.47
N VAL A 93 -0.47 -11.59 -19.29
CA VAL A 93 -0.65 -10.23 -18.81
C VAL A 93 -0.15 -10.12 -17.38
N LEU A 94 0.61 -9.07 -17.08
CA LEU A 94 1.06 -8.66 -15.76
C LEU A 94 0.37 -7.35 -15.34
N ILE A 95 -0.32 -7.38 -14.22
CA ILE A 95 -0.90 -6.19 -13.58
C ILE A 95 -0.07 -5.85 -12.35
N ILE A 96 0.33 -4.57 -12.22
CA ILE A 96 1.09 -4.05 -11.07
C ILE A 96 0.32 -2.87 -10.48
N ASP A 97 -0.41 -3.08 -9.38
CA ASP A 97 -1.10 -1.99 -8.67
C ASP A 97 -0.17 -1.33 -7.63
N GLU A 98 -0.48 -0.07 -7.28
CA GLU A 98 0.33 0.80 -6.41
C GLU A 98 1.80 0.92 -6.88
N ILE A 99 2.03 1.02 -8.20
CA ILE A 99 3.38 1.05 -8.81
C ILE A 99 4.20 2.27 -8.37
N SER A 100 3.58 3.30 -7.78
CA SER A 100 4.27 4.46 -7.20
C SER A 100 5.25 4.07 -6.09
N MET A 101 5.02 2.95 -5.43
CA MET A 101 5.87 2.41 -4.36
C MET A 101 7.00 1.50 -4.89
N LEU A 102 7.10 1.31 -6.20
CA LEU A 102 8.17 0.54 -6.82
C LEU A 102 9.35 1.44 -7.19
N SER A 103 10.56 1.01 -6.84
CA SER A 103 11.77 1.75 -7.22
C SER A 103 12.19 1.47 -8.67
N SER A 104 12.97 2.39 -9.26
CA SER A 104 13.56 2.21 -10.60
C SER A 104 14.47 0.98 -10.67
N VAL A 105 15.16 0.69 -9.56
CA VAL A 105 16.04 -0.47 -9.44
C VAL A 105 15.24 -1.77 -9.45
N ASP A 106 14.15 -1.82 -8.65
CA ASP A 106 13.28 -3.00 -8.61
C ASP A 106 12.56 -3.19 -9.95
N PHE A 107 12.07 -2.12 -10.56
CA PHE A 107 11.43 -2.18 -11.88
C PHE A 107 12.35 -2.80 -12.93
N LYS A 108 13.60 -2.35 -12.98
CA LYS A 108 14.64 -2.91 -13.87
C LYS A 108 14.95 -4.38 -13.55
N ALA A 109 15.02 -4.74 -12.26
CA ALA A 109 15.26 -6.12 -11.85
C ALA A 109 14.11 -7.04 -12.23
N ILE A 110 12.86 -6.60 -12.08
CA ILE A 110 11.65 -7.32 -12.49
C ILE A 110 11.65 -7.52 -14.01
N GLU A 111 11.98 -6.48 -14.79
CA GLU A 111 12.09 -6.57 -16.24
C GLU A 111 13.14 -7.62 -16.66
N ASN A 112 14.31 -7.61 -16.02
CA ASN A 112 15.35 -8.60 -16.29
C ASN A 112 14.86 -10.02 -15.96
N CYS A 113 14.18 -10.22 -14.82
CA CYS A 113 13.59 -11.50 -14.49
C CYS A 113 12.56 -11.96 -15.52
N ALA A 114 11.75 -11.04 -16.04
CA ALA A 114 10.76 -11.35 -17.08
C ALA A 114 11.45 -11.77 -18.39
N LYS A 115 12.48 -11.04 -18.83
CA LYS A 115 13.26 -11.36 -20.03
C LYS A 115 13.88 -12.75 -19.93
N ILE A 116 14.52 -13.07 -18.81
CA ILE A 116 15.16 -14.38 -18.57
C ILE A 116 14.11 -15.48 -18.50
N ALA A 117 13.03 -15.30 -17.70
CA ALA A 117 12.00 -16.32 -17.53
C ALA A 117 11.23 -16.65 -18.83
N ARG A 118 11.20 -15.73 -19.77
CA ARG A 118 10.52 -15.89 -21.08
C ARG A 118 11.46 -16.17 -22.24
N GLY A 119 12.77 -16.10 -22.04
CA GLY A 119 13.76 -16.22 -23.11
C GLY A 119 13.60 -15.16 -24.20
N ASN A 120 13.12 -13.94 -23.85
CA ASN A 120 12.77 -12.89 -24.79
C ASN A 120 13.31 -11.53 -24.30
N ASN A 121 14.13 -10.87 -25.12
CA ASN A 121 14.77 -9.60 -24.80
C ASN A 121 13.87 -8.34 -25.02
N SER A 122 12.66 -8.51 -25.53
CA SER A 122 11.68 -7.42 -25.62
C SER A 122 11.38 -6.83 -24.22
N PRO A 123 10.91 -5.58 -24.12
CA PRO A 123 10.50 -4.99 -22.86
C PRO A 123 9.60 -5.94 -22.05
N MET A 124 9.91 -6.14 -20.77
CA MET A 124 9.23 -7.09 -19.87
C MET A 124 9.11 -8.52 -20.44
N GLY A 125 10.06 -8.96 -21.29
CA GLY A 125 10.01 -10.29 -21.92
C GLY A 125 8.82 -10.48 -22.88
N GLY A 126 8.24 -9.40 -23.41
CA GLY A 126 7.07 -9.44 -24.30
C GLY A 126 5.76 -9.79 -23.62
N ILE A 127 5.66 -9.76 -22.29
CA ILE A 127 4.38 -9.85 -21.56
C ILE A 127 3.65 -8.51 -21.66
N GLN A 128 2.32 -8.54 -21.82
CA GLN A 128 1.52 -7.32 -21.69
C GLN A 128 1.58 -6.82 -20.26
N VAL A 129 1.86 -5.52 -20.02
CA VAL A 129 1.95 -4.95 -18.68
C VAL A 129 0.97 -3.79 -18.53
N ILE A 130 0.19 -3.84 -17.43
CA ILE A 130 -0.69 -2.77 -17.00
C ILE A 130 -0.21 -2.30 -15.64
N GLY A 131 0.44 -1.13 -15.59
CA GLY A 131 0.83 -0.46 -14.36
C GLY A 131 -0.29 0.43 -13.84
N CYS A 132 -0.52 0.45 -12.53
CA CYS A 132 -1.53 1.30 -11.92
C CYS A 132 -0.98 1.98 -10.66
N GLY A 133 -1.27 3.28 -10.50
CA GLY A 133 -0.84 4.01 -9.31
C GLY A 133 -0.93 5.53 -9.48
N ASP A 134 -0.47 6.23 -8.46
CA ASP A 134 -0.41 7.70 -8.43
C ASP A 134 0.92 8.13 -7.82
N PHE A 135 1.82 8.68 -8.63
CA PHE A 135 3.15 9.10 -8.18
C PHE A 135 3.14 10.32 -7.24
N PHE A 136 2.02 11.02 -7.12
CA PHE A 136 1.84 12.03 -6.07
C PHE A 136 1.50 11.42 -4.69
N GLN A 137 1.23 10.10 -4.61
CA GLN A 137 1.10 9.38 -3.36
C GLN A 137 2.48 9.00 -2.81
N LEU A 138 2.55 7.94 -1.97
CA LEU A 138 3.81 7.57 -1.34
C LEU A 138 4.85 7.08 -2.34
N PRO A 139 6.09 7.57 -2.22
CA PRO A 139 7.22 7.08 -3.00
C PRO A 139 7.67 5.69 -2.53
N PRO A 140 8.58 5.03 -3.27
CA PRO A 140 9.26 3.83 -2.81
C PRO A 140 9.92 4.06 -1.46
N THR A 141 9.79 3.11 -0.55
CA THR A 141 10.53 3.15 0.72
C THR A 141 11.93 2.61 0.50
N TYR A 142 12.94 3.37 0.93
CA TYR A 142 14.31 2.86 0.95
C TYR A 142 14.40 1.77 2.02
N ASN A 143 14.50 0.52 1.61
CA ASN A 143 15.14 -0.47 2.44
C ASN A 143 16.64 -0.29 2.25
N ASP A 144 17.27 0.52 3.14
CA ASP A 144 18.69 0.39 3.35
C ASP A 144 18.94 -1.07 3.76
N GLY A 145 19.32 -1.91 2.81
CA GLY A 145 19.74 -3.32 3.04
C GLY A 145 20.94 -3.44 3.97
N LEU A 146 21.29 -2.34 4.64
CA LEU A 146 22.29 -2.22 5.69
C LEU A 146 21.59 -2.26 7.05
N LYS A 147 21.03 -3.42 7.44
CA LYS A 147 20.81 -3.67 8.87
C LYS A 147 22.17 -3.63 9.57
N PRO A 148 22.37 -2.76 10.58
CA PRO A 148 23.58 -2.80 11.38
C PRO A 148 23.61 -4.16 12.09
N GLY A 149 24.52 -5.07 11.69
CA GLY A 149 24.71 -6.35 12.37
C GLY A 149 24.94 -7.58 11.52
N ARG A 150 24.79 -7.57 10.19
CA ARG A 150 25.23 -8.70 9.36
C ARG A 150 26.74 -8.66 9.15
N LYS A 151 27.46 -9.57 9.81
CA LYS A 151 28.88 -9.87 9.60
C LYS A 151 29.05 -10.37 8.14
N GLY A 152 29.73 -9.60 7.29
CA GLY A 152 30.06 -10.10 5.96
C GLY A 152 30.52 -9.07 4.91
N PHE A 153 30.86 -7.83 5.27
CA PHE A 153 31.54 -6.92 4.35
C PHE A 153 32.88 -6.47 4.90
N THR A 154 33.95 -6.84 4.19
CA THR A 154 35.33 -6.45 4.49
C THR A 154 35.53 -4.95 4.38
N LYS A 155 36.31 -4.40 5.34
CA LYS A 155 36.57 -2.97 5.58
C LYS A 155 37.21 -2.16 4.42
N GLN A 156 37.38 -2.69 3.22
CA GLN A 156 38.14 -2.03 2.16
C GLN A 156 37.32 -1.29 1.07
N GLY A 157 35.97 -1.31 1.12
CA GLY A 157 35.12 -0.65 0.12
C GLY A 157 34.28 0.54 0.65
N THR A 158 34.36 0.87 1.95
CA THR A 158 33.35 1.69 2.61
C THR A 158 33.57 3.22 2.54
N ASN A 159 34.74 3.69 2.14
CA ASN A 159 35.03 5.14 2.16
C ASN A 159 34.51 5.93 0.94
N ALA A 160 34.29 5.28 -0.19
CA ALA A 160 33.72 5.93 -1.39
C ALA A 160 32.19 6.03 -1.39
N ILE A 161 31.51 5.16 -0.62
CA ILE A 161 30.03 5.08 -0.58
C ILE A 161 29.44 6.01 0.49
N LYS A 162 30.19 6.34 1.55
CA LYS A 162 29.69 7.18 2.65
C LYS A 162 29.51 8.66 2.30
N SER A 163 30.14 9.17 1.25
CA SER A 163 29.97 10.58 0.84
C SER A 163 28.77 10.81 -0.08
N GLN A 164 28.19 9.77 -0.69
CA GLN A 164 27.02 9.87 -1.57
C GLN A 164 25.69 9.52 -0.87
N SER A 165 25.70 8.99 0.36
CA SER A 165 24.51 8.43 1.00
C SER A 165 23.59 9.45 1.69
N ARG A 166 23.91 10.74 1.70
CA ARG A 166 23.08 11.75 2.40
C ARG A 166 21.91 12.31 1.57
N ASN A 167 21.81 12.01 0.26
CA ASN A 167 20.76 12.55 -0.62
C ASN A 167 20.22 11.52 -1.64
N LYS A 168 20.22 10.22 -1.35
CA LYS A 168 19.52 9.27 -2.23
C LYS A 168 18.03 9.32 -1.93
N VAL A 169 17.31 10.21 -2.61
CA VAL A 169 15.86 10.10 -2.80
C VAL A 169 15.60 8.74 -3.46
N ALA A 170 14.67 7.94 -2.92
CA ALA A 170 14.26 6.72 -3.58
C ALA A 170 13.75 7.08 -4.99
N GLU A 171 14.39 6.56 -6.01
CA GLU A 171 14.05 6.87 -7.39
C GLU A 171 12.77 6.14 -7.77
N TYR A 172 11.75 6.85 -8.20
CA TYR A 172 10.49 6.27 -8.68
C TYR A 172 10.73 5.32 -9.88
N ALA A 173 9.83 4.37 -10.06
CA ALA A 173 9.91 3.42 -11.18
C ALA A 173 10.03 4.10 -12.56
N PHE A 174 9.45 5.29 -12.74
CA PHE A 174 9.51 6.03 -14.00
C PHE A 174 10.92 6.56 -14.36
N TYR A 175 11.88 6.53 -13.44
CA TYR A 175 13.30 6.78 -13.77
C TYR A 175 13.99 5.58 -14.42
N ALA A 176 13.37 4.40 -14.46
CA ALA A 176 13.94 3.27 -15.17
C ALA A 176 14.01 3.59 -16.68
N PRO A 177 15.16 3.38 -17.36
CA PRO A 177 15.32 3.69 -18.78
C PRO A 177 14.26 3.06 -19.69
N SER A 178 13.76 1.89 -19.29
CA SER A 178 12.74 1.14 -20.05
C SER A 178 11.31 1.60 -19.76
N TRP A 179 11.06 2.50 -18.79
CA TRP A 179 9.71 2.89 -18.39
C TRP A 179 8.83 3.31 -19.57
N ARG A 180 9.34 4.23 -20.41
CA ARG A 180 8.60 4.75 -21.58
C ARG A 180 8.35 3.70 -22.64
N THR A 181 9.26 2.76 -22.80
CA THR A 181 9.11 1.64 -23.74
C THR A 181 8.11 0.61 -23.20
N VAL A 182 8.08 0.39 -21.88
CA VAL A 182 7.10 -0.50 -21.24
C VAL A 182 5.74 0.16 -21.19
N PHE A 183 5.64 1.45 -20.86
CA PHE A 183 4.39 2.20 -20.74
C PHE A 183 4.36 3.38 -21.72
N PRO A 184 4.13 3.13 -23.02
CA PRO A 184 4.05 4.20 -24.02
C PRO A 184 2.76 5.04 -23.90
N ILE A 185 1.74 4.51 -23.24
CA ILE A 185 0.42 5.12 -23.08
C ILE A 185 0.19 5.39 -21.59
N MET A 186 -0.37 6.57 -21.28
CA MET A 186 -0.90 6.90 -19.94
C MET A 186 -2.39 7.20 -20.06
N VAL A 187 -3.18 6.57 -19.19
CA VAL A 187 -4.61 6.87 -19.00
C VAL A 187 -4.79 7.47 -17.62
N ASN A 188 -5.15 8.76 -17.57
CA ASN A 188 -5.28 9.51 -16.32
C ASN A 188 -6.76 9.71 -15.98
N LEU A 189 -7.27 8.95 -14.99
CA LEU A 189 -8.64 9.07 -14.50
C LEU A 189 -8.82 10.37 -13.73
N THR A 190 -9.73 11.23 -14.14
CA THR A 190 -9.94 12.55 -13.56
C THR A 190 -11.15 12.62 -12.64
N LYS A 191 -12.19 11.77 -12.84
CA LYS A 191 -13.42 11.80 -12.06
C LYS A 191 -13.23 11.12 -10.71
N VAL A 192 -13.37 11.89 -9.63
CA VAL A 192 -13.33 11.38 -8.25
C VAL A 192 -14.69 10.80 -7.86
N HIS A 193 -14.69 9.58 -7.31
CA HIS A 193 -15.91 8.86 -6.88
C HIS A 193 -15.97 8.68 -5.36
N ARG A 194 -14.82 8.68 -4.66
CA ARG A 194 -14.76 8.45 -3.20
C ARG A 194 -15.30 9.64 -2.44
N GLN A 195 -14.81 10.83 -2.72
CA GLN A 195 -15.26 12.08 -2.11
C GLN A 195 -16.44 12.65 -2.88
N LYS A 196 -17.46 13.17 -2.16
CA LYS A 196 -18.64 13.79 -2.74
C LYS A 196 -18.63 15.32 -2.64
N HIS A 197 -17.89 15.88 -1.68
CA HIS A 197 -17.76 17.32 -1.46
C HIS A 197 -16.72 17.90 -2.42
N GLN A 198 -17.17 18.73 -3.34
CA GLN A 198 -16.30 19.31 -4.40
C GLN A 198 -15.16 20.14 -3.80
N ASP A 199 -15.46 20.92 -2.75
CA ASP A 199 -14.46 21.73 -2.06
C ASP A 199 -13.36 20.86 -1.43
N PHE A 200 -13.73 19.71 -0.83
CA PHE A 200 -12.77 18.78 -0.25
C PHE A 200 -11.90 18.12 -1.34
N ILE A 201 -12.49 17.80 -2.50
CA ILE A 201 -11.74 17.29 -3.66
C ILE A 201 -10.69 18.32 -4.12
N GLU A 202 -11.07 19.60 -4.19
CA GLU A 202 -10.17 20.68 -4.55
C GLU A 202 -9.02 20.83 -3.55
N ILE A 203 -9.33 20.85 -2.24
CA ILE A 203 -8.33 20.88 -1.16
C ILE A 203 -7.36 19.70 -1.26
N LEU A 204 -7.87 18.49 -1.47
CA LEU A 204 -7.03 17.31 -1.64
C LEU A 204 -6.13 17.39 -2.89
N ASN A 205 -6.63 17.96 -3.99
CA ASN A 205 -5.82 18.16 -5.20
C ASN A 205 -4.70 19.18 -4.97
N ARG A 206 -4.96 20.28 -4.27
CA ARG A 206 -3.96 21.28 -3.91
C ARG A 206 -2.88 20.68 -3.02
N ILE A 207 -3.24 19.87 -2.02
CA ILE A 207 -2.31 19.12 -1.18
C ILE A 207 -1.52 18.07 -2.01
N ARG A 208 -2.17 17.42 -2.98
CA ARG A 208 -1.56 16.41 -3.85
C ARG A 208 -0.45 17.02 -4.72
N SER A 209 -0.70 18.17 -5.33
CA SER A 209 0.25 18.85 -6.19
C SER A 209 1.29 19.68 -5.43
N ASP A 210 1.10 19.91 -4.12
CA ASP A 210 1.88 20.87 -3.31
C ASP A 210 1.84 22.26 -3.95
N GLU A 211 0.64 22.69 -4.33
CA GLU A 211 0.41 23.97 -5.02
C GLU A 211 -0.78 24.73 -4.41
N PHE A 212 -0.67 26.07 -4.39
CA PHE A 212 -1.76 26.96 -3.94
C PHE A 212 -2.32 26.60 -2.56
N LEU A 213 -1.46 26.35 -1.57
CA LEU A 213 -1.87 25.90 -0.24
C LEU A 213 -2.57 26.96 0.61
N LYS A 214 -2.58 28.24 0.19
CA LYS A 214 -3.27 29.33 0.90
C LYS A 214 -4.75 28.99 1.11
N GLY A 215 -5.23 29.05 2.36
CA GLY A 215 -6.62 28.74 2.73
C GLY A 215 -6.92 27.23 2.95
N VAL A 216 -5.95 26.34 2.72
CA VAL A 216 -6.11 24.91 3.00
C VAL A 216 -6.23 24.66 4.50
N HIS A 217 -5.40 25.29 5.31
CA HIS A 217 -5.42 25.14 6.77
C HIS A 217 -6.75 25.60 7.36
N GLU A 218 -7.24 26.76 6.94
CA GLU A 218 -8.53 27.32 7.37
C GLU A 218 -9.67 26.36 7.03
N TYR A 219 -9.71 25.89 5.78
CA TYR A 219 -10.73 24.90 5.37
C TYR A 219 -10.71 23.64 6.26
N LEU A 220 -9.51 23.09 6.53
CA LEU A 220 -9.39 21.88 7.34
C LEU A 220 -9.83 22.10 8.80
N ILE A 221 -9.56 23.26 9.39
CA ILE A 221 -10.04 23.62 10.74
C ILE A 221 -11.57 23.72 10.77
N GLU A 222 -12.17 24.31 9.76
CA GLU A 222 -13.62 24.52 9.70
C GLU A 222 -14.42 23.24 9.43
N ASN A 223 -13.85 22.29 8.68
CA ASN A 223 -14.58 21.12 8.17
C ASN A 223 -14.17 19.78 8.79
N CYS A 224 -13.03 19.70 9.50
CA CYS A 224 -12.57 18.50 10.18
C CYS A 224 -12.72 18.60 11.70
N GLY A 225 -12.86 17.46 12.37
CA GLY A 225 -12.81 17.40 13.83
C GLY A 225 -11.40 17.72 14.34
N THR A 226 -11.29 18.40 15.46
CA THR A 226 -10.02 18.74 16.12
C THR A 226 -9.70 17.83 17.30
N THR A 227 -10.69 17.04 17.77
CA THR A 227 -10.55 16.11 18.90
C THR A 227 -10.61 14.68 18.40
N PHE A 228 -9.65 13.87 18.80
CA PHE A 228 -9.60 12.45 18.43
C PHE A 228 -10.73 11.66 19.10
N ASN A 229 -11.45 10.88 18.29
CA ASN A 229 -12.45 9.94 18.75
C ASN A 229 -11.76 8.60 19.10
N PRO A 230 -11.83 8.11 20.35
CA PRO A 230 -11.18 6.86 20.75
C PRO A 230 -11.73 5.60 20.06
N ASP A 231 -12.92 5.66 19.46
CA ASP A 231 -13.59 4.49 18.88
C ASP A 231 -13.30 4.29 17.40
N VAL A 232 -12.54 5.22 16.79
CA VAL A 232 -12.17 5.11 15.38
C VAL A 232 -10.66 4.90 15.21
N PRO A 233 -10.21 4.30 14.09
CA PRO A 233 -8.79 4.02 13.84
C PRO A 233 -7.93 5.27 13.84
N TYR A 234 -6.64 5.08 14.15
CA TYR A 234 -5.62 6.14 14.13
C TYR A 234 -4.60 5.92 13.02
N ILE A 235 -4.24 6.99 12.33
CA ILE A 235 -3.14 6.99 11.35
C ILE A 235 -2.08 8.02 11.74
N PHE A 236 -0.81 7.57 11.73
CA PHE A 236 0.35 8.37 12.08
C PHE A 236 1.46 8.26 11.03
N SER A 237 2.33 9.27 11.00
CA SER A 237 3.52 9.25 10.15
C SER A 237 4.63 8.31 10.66
N THR A 238 4.65 7.97 11.96
CA THR A 238 5.73 7.21 12.62
C THR A 238 5.24 6.00 13.39
N ASN A 239 6.06 4.93 13.43
CA ASN A 239 5.78 3.74 14.24
C ASN A 239 5.73 4.05 15.75
N GLN A 240 6.52 5.02 16.24
CA GLN A 240 6.54 5.37 17.65
C GLN A 240 5.17 5.83 18.18
N LYS A 241 4.46 6.68 17.40
CA LYS A 241 3.09 7.12 17.75
C LYS A 241 2.09 5.97 17.66
N VAL A 242 2.23 5.12 16.65
CA VAL A 242 1.42 3.90 16.48
C VAL A 242 1.56 3.00 17.69
N ASP A 243 2.80 2.69 18.09
CA ASP A 243 3.09 1.84 19.24
C ASP A 243 2.50 2.41 20.54
N LYS A 244 2.62 3.74 20.75
CA LYS A 244 2.08 4.42 21.93
C LYS A 244 0.56 4.26 22.05
N ILE A 245 -0.18 4.46 20.97
CA ILE A 245 -1.65 4.32 20.99
C ILE A 245 -2.04 2.85 21.16
N ASN A 246 -1.43 1.94 20.41
CA ASN A 246 -1.73 0.51 20.53
C ASN A 246 -1.43 -0.02 21.95
N GLN A 247 -0.32 0.41 22.56
CA GLN A 247 0.00 0.05 23.94
C GLN A 247 -1.01 0.65 24.95
N HIS A 248 -1.38 1.92 24.78
CA HIS A 248 -2.38 2.58 25.65
C HIS A 248 -3.72 1.85 25.60
N LYS A 249 -4.21 1.52 24.40
CA LYS A 249 -5.46 0.76 24.21
C LYS A 249 -5.35 -0.66 24.78
N SER A 250 -4.23 -1.35 24.56
CA SER A 250 -3.98 -2.68 25.13
C SER A 250 -4.02 -2.68 26.65
N ASN A 251 -3.49 -1.64 27.31
CA ASN A 251 -3.50 -1.52 28.76
C ASN A 251 -4.90 -1.32 29.35
N GLN A 252 -5.86 -0.86 28.55
CA GLN A 252 -7.28 -0.72 28.93
C GLN A 252 -8.03 -2.05 28.95
N ILE A 253 -7.46 -3.11 28.35
CA ILE A 253 -8.03 -4.46 28.40
C ILE A 253 -7.63 -5.08 29.74
N THR A 254 -8.62 -5.25 30.64
CA THR A 254 -8.39 -5.73 32.01
C THR A 254 -8.99 -7.10 32.30
N THR A 255 -9.94 -7.56 31.47
CA THR A 255 -10.67 -8.83 31.66
C THR A 255 -10.83 -9.56 30.32
N ASN A 256 -11.04 -10.86 30.36
CA ASN A 256 -11.38 -11.73 29.22
C ASN A 256 -10.41 -11.58 28.03
N PHE A 257 -9.11 -11.72 28.29
CA PHE A 257 -8.07 -11.63 27.27
C PHE A 257 -7.02 -12.73 27.42
N ILE A 258 -6.32 -13.00 26.30
CA ILE A 258 -5.12 -13.83 26.30
C ILE A 258 -3.93 -12.97 25.94
N GLU A 259 -2.81 -13.20 26.65
CA GLU A 259 -1.55 -12.53 26.36
C GLU A 259 -0.69 -13.37 25.41
N TYR A 260 -0.21 -12.73 24.36
CA TYR A 260 0.76 -13.30 23.42
C TYR A 260 2.01 -12.42 23.36
N LYS A 261 3.12 -12.98 22.87
CA LYS A 261 4.33 -12.20 22.56
C LYS A 261 4.37 -11.90 21.07
N ASP A 262 4.56 -10.64 20.66
CA ASP A 262 4.80 -10.30 19.26
C ASP A 262 6.25 -10.65 18.83
N LYS A 263 6.56 -10.51 17.52
CA LYS A 263 7.91 -10.79 16.99
C LYS A 263 9.03 -9.95 17.63
N TYR A 264 8.68 -8.88 18.32
CA TYR A 264 9.61 -8.03 19.06
C TYR A 264 9.61 -8.36 20.56
N ARG A 265 8.96 -9.48 20.96
CA ARG A 265 8.74 -9.92 22.35
C ARG A 265 7.92 -8.94 23.18
N LYS A 266 7.19 -8.01 22.55
CA LYS A 266 6.21 -7.17 23.23
C LYS A 266 4.97 -8.02 23.56
N THR A 267 4.42 -7.83 24.75
CA THR A 267 3.14 -8.46 25.12
C THR A 267 2.00 -7.77 24.38
N ILE A 268 1.17 -8.56 23.70
CA ILE A 268 -0.09 -8.13 23.11
C ILE A 268 -1.24 -8.83 23.79
N LYS A 269 -2.27 -8.08 24.18
CA LYS A 269 -3.51 -8.60 24.76
C LYS A 269 -4.57 -8.69 23.68
N LEU A 270 -5.13 -9.88 23.48
CA LEU A 270 -6.21 -10.11 22.54
C LEU A 270 -7.48 -10.52 23.28
N ALA A 271 -8.57 -9.82 22.99
CA ALA A 271 -9.92 -10.09 23.45
C ALA A 271 -10.87 -10.00 22.27
N ILE A 272 -12.08 -10.49 22.40
CA ILE A 272 -13.12 -10.33 21.37
C ILE A 272 -13.37 -8.84 21.13
N GLY A 273 -13.44 -8.43 19.86
CA GLY A 273 -13.58 -7.02 19.44
C GLY A 273 -12.26 -6.28 19.26
N VAL A 274 -11.11 -6.83 19.67
CA VAL A 274 -9.81 -6.18 19.47
C VAL A 274 -9.45 -6.14 17.99
N PRO A 275 -9.19 -4.94 17.42
CA PRO A 275 -8.72 -4.83 16.04
C PRO A 275 -7.27 -5.27 15.93
N VAL A 276 -6.96 -6.00 14.86
CA VAL A 276 -5.64 -6.54 14.58
C VAL A 276 -5.18 -6.23 13.16
N ILE A 277 -3.86 -6.29 12.94
CA ILE A 277 -3.22 -6.16 11.64
C ILE A 277 -2.35 -7.39 11.40
N GLY A 278 -2.51 -8.02 10.24
CA GLY A 278 -1.67 -9.11 9.77
C GLY A 278 -0.22 -8.65 9.53
N LEU A 279 0.74 -9.47 9.87
CA LEU A 279 2.18 -9.21 9.71
C LEU A 279 2.85 -10.14 8.71
N VAL A 280 2.14 -11.17 8.26
CA VAL A 280 2.62 -12.20 7.33
C VAL A 280 1.60 -12.39 6.19
N ASN A 281 2.02 -13.10 5.14
CA ASN A 281 1.14 -13.49 4.05
C ASN A 281 0.82 -14.98 4.20
N GLU A 282 -0.32 -15.31 4.81
CA GLU A 282 -0.74 -16.68 5.10
C GLU A 282 -2.27 -16.82 5.02
N GLY A 283 -2.76 -17.84 4.35
CA GLY A 283 -4.21 -18.05 4.15
C GLY A 283 -4.88 -16.80 3.56
N HIS A 284 -5.92 -16.31 4.25
CA HIS A 284 -6.63 -15.08 3.91
C HIS A 284 -5.94 -13.80 4.40
N MET A 285 -4.93 -13.92 5.28
CA MET A 285 -4.20 -12.79 5.84
C MET A 285 -3.08 -12.34 4.90
N ARG A 286 -2.89 -11.03 4.80
CA ARG A 286 -1.74 -10.39 4.15
C ARG A 286 -1.09 -9.42 5.12
N ASN A 287 0.19 -9.16 4.92
CA ASN A 287 0.89 -8.13 5.70
C ASN A 287 0.20 -6.78 5.51
N GLY A 288 -0.33 -6.22 6.61
CA GLY A 288 -1.13 -5.00 6.64
C GLY A 288 -2.65 -5.22 6.61
N SER A 289 -3.16 -6.45 6.40
CA SER A 289 -4.60 -6.74 6.47
C SER A 289 -5.18 -6.37 7.82
N ARG A 290 -6.29 -5.62 7.83
CA ARG A 290 -7.05 -5.35 9.05
C ARG A 290 -8.09 -6.42 9.29
N GLY A 291 -8.27 -6.75 10.56
CA GLY A 291 -9.30 -7.66 11.02
C GLY A 291 -9.70 -7.37 12.45
N VAL A 292 -10.68 -8.10 12.94
CA VAL A 292 -11.16 -8.04 14.32
C VAL A 292 -11.18 -9.45 14.90
N VAL A 293 -10.72 -9.60 16.12
CA VAL A 293 -10.86 -10.86 16.87
C VAL A 293 -12.33 -11.09 17.17
N ILE A 294 -12.87 -12.20 16.69
CA ILE A 294 -14.30 -12.57 16.87
C ILE A 294 -14.50 -13.76 17.82
N GLY A 295 -13.43 -14.43 18.19
CA GLY A 295 -13.46 -15.60 19.09
C GLY A 295 -12.07 -16.19 19.28
N PHE A 296 -12.06 -17.33 19.96
CA PHE A 296 -10.87 -18.12 20.21
C PHE A 296 -11.15 -19.60 19.97
N GLU A 297 -10.09 -20.36 19.69
CA GLU A 297 -10.14 -21.79 19.41
C GLU A 297 -9.02 -22.51 20.18
N TYR A 298 -9.37 -23.67 20.73
CA TYR A 298 -8.44 -24.61 21.35
C TYR A 298 -8.74 -26.03 20.86
N ASN A 299 -7.75 -26.72 20.33
CA ASN A 299 -7.89 -28.08 19.80
C ASN A 299 -9.06 -28.22 18.78
N ASN A 300 -9.20 -27.27 17.85
CA ASN A 300 -10.27 -27.19 16.83
C ASN A 300 -11.70 -27.09 17.42
N GLN A 301 -11.83 -26.61 18.66
CA GLN A 301 -13.12 -26.34 19.29
C GLN A 301 -13.20 -24.87 19.74
N PRO A 302 -14.39 -24.25 19.68
CA PRO A 302 -14.58 -22.92 20.24
C PRO A 302 -14.12 -22.86 21.71
N TYR A 303 -13.37 -21.83 22.05
CA TYR A 303 -12.84 -21.61 23.38
C TYR A 303 -13.41 -20.34 24.01
N SER A 304 -14.02 -20.46 25.21
CA SER A 304 -14.51 -19.30 25.96
C SER A 304 -13.44 -18.74 26.87
N LEU A 305 -13.28 -17.42 26.86
CA LEU A 305 -12.37 -16.73 27.78
C LEU A 305 -12.88 -16.68 29.23
N GLU A 306 -14.14 -17.03 29.44
CA GLU A 306 -14.81 -17.03 30.76
C GLU A 306 -14.72 -18.38 31.48
N CYS A 307 -14.08 -19.38 30.86
CA CYS A 307 -14.08 -20.75 31.38
C CYS A 307 -13.03 -21.06 32.45
N LEU A 308 -12.22 -20.05 32.84
CA LEU A 308 -11.16 -20.24 33.84
C LEU A 308 -11.57 -19.73 35.20
N GLU A 309 -11.18 -20.48 36.27
CA GLU A 309 -11.26 -20.03 37.63
C GLU A 309 -10.23 -18.92 37.90
N PRO A 310 -10.46 -18.04 38.91
CA PRO A 310 -9.53 -16.99 39.27
C PRO A 310 -8.13 -17.55 39.57
N GLY A 311 -7.13 -17.14 38.81
CA GLY A 311 -5.74 -17.57 38.96
C GLY A 311 -5.27 -18.69 38.01
N GLU A 312 -6.17 -19.30 37.27
CA GLU A 312 -5.79 -20.23 36.21
C GLU A 312 -5.28 -19.50 34.95
N LYS A 313 -4.39 -20.16 34.20
CA LYS A 313 -3.85 -19.64 32.96
C LYS A 313 -4.51 -20.30 31.76
N HIS A 314 -4.78 -19.54 30.71
CA HIS A 314 -5.21 -20.11 29.44
C HIS A 314 -4.17 -21.10 28.89
N PRO A 315 -4.60 -22.18 28.25
CA PRO A 315 -3.71 -23.12 27.58
C PRO A 315 -2.83 -22.39 26.53
N ASP A 316 -1.55 -22.78 26.42
CA ASP A 316 -0.60 -22.14 25.50
C ASP A 316 -1.01 -22.25 24.00
N ALA A 317 -1.88 -23.20 23.66
CA ALA A 317 -2.31 -23.45 22.29
C ALA A 317 -3.67 -22.82 21.90
N VAL A 318 -4.17 -21.88 22.71
CA VAL A 318 -5.38 -21.13 22.34
C VAL A 318 -5.02 -20.11 21.23
N ASN A 319 -5.79 -20.12 20.14
CA ASN A 319 -5.55 -19.27 18.99
C ASN A 319 -6.75 -18.34 18.73
N PRO A 320 -6.51 -17.05 18.38
CA PRO A 320 -7.59 -16.14 18.03
C PRO A 320 -8.20 -16.47 16.67
N ILE A 321 -9.53 -16.37 16.56
CA ILE A 321 -10.26 -16.36 15.30
C ILE A 321 -10.44 -14.91 14.87
N VAL A 322 -9.93 -14.56 13.68
CA VAL A 322 -9.94 -13.20 13.16
C VAL A 322 -10.84 -13.13 11.92
N LYS A 323 -11.75 -12.16 11.89
CA LYS A 323 -12.50 -11.78 10.70
C LYS A 323 -11.80 -10.62 10.00
N PHE A 324 -11.41 -10.81 8.73
CA PHE A 324 -10.70 -9.78 7.96
C PHE A 324 -11.67 -8.88 7.18
N GLU A 325 -11.40 -7.57 7.19
CA GLU A 325 -12.31 -6.55 6.64
C GLU A 325 -12.49 -6.64 5.11
N PHE A 326 -11.44 -7.01 4.36
CA PHE A 326 -11.51 -6.98 2.89
C PHE A 326 -12.20 -8.20 2.27
N SER A 327 -12.11 -9.36 2.88
CA SER A 327 -12.66 -10.60 2.34
C SER A 327 -13.95 -11.04 3.03
N ASN A 328 -14.28 -10.45 4.18
CA ASN A 328 -15.25 -10.98 5.13
C ASN A 328 -14.94 -12.42 5.62
N ASP A 329 -13.77 -12.95 5.25
CA ASP A 329 -13.36 -14.30 5.63
C ASP A 329 -12.92 -14.34 7.09
N THR A 330 -13.18 -15.48 7.73
CA THR A 330 -12.67 -15.79 9.06
C THR A 330 -11.47 -16.72 8.94
N MET A 331 -10.53 -16.58 9.84
CA MET A 331 -9.34 -17.41 9.92
C MET A 331 -8.91 -17.59 11.37
N THR A 332 -8.66 -18.84 11.78
CA THR A 332 -7.90 -19.09 13.01
C THR A 332 -6.44 -18.75 12.77
N VAL A 333 -5.93 -17.82 13.57
CA VAL A 333 -4.55 -17.35 13.46
C VAL A 333 -3.67 -18.10 14.44
N ILE A 334 -2.81 -18.98 13.93
CA ILE A 334 -1.92 -19.76 14.77
C ILE A 334 -0.88 -18.84 15.42
N MET A 335 -0.94 -18.72 16.72
CA MET A 335 -0.01 -17.95 17.54
C MET A 335 1.13 -18.87 17.97
N SER A 336 2.14 -19.04 17.13
CA SER A 336 3.29 -19.87 17.47
C SER A 336 4.26 -19.13 18.40
N ASN A 337 4.95 -19.88 19.30
CA ASN A 337 6.02 -19.37 20.15
C ASN A 337 7.32 -19.05 19.37
N THR A 338 7.30 -19.19 18.02
CA THR A 338 8.42 -18.85 17.17
C THR A 338 8.43 -17.37 16.82
N GLU A 339 9.56 -16.82 16.36
CA GLU A 339 9.82 -15.38 16.14
C GLU A 339 8.92 -14.65 15.14
N LYS A 340 7.92 -15.33 14.54
CA LYS A 340 7.02 -14.75 13.54
C LYS A 340 5.58 -14.74 14.03
N HIS A 341 5.25 -13.82 14.93
CA HIS A 341 3.85 -13.61 15.29
C HIS A 341 3.09 -13.04 14.10
N PRO A 342 1.99 -13.69 13.70
CA PRO A 342 1.30 -13.35 12.45
C PRO A 342 0.47 -12.07 12.55
N ILE A 343 0.11 -11.59 13.76
CA ILE A 343 -0.72 -10.39 13.97
C ILE A 343 -0.16 -9.46 15.06
N THR A 344 -0.61 -8.22 15.02
CA THR A 344 -0.40 -7.21 16.09
C THR A 344 -1.66 -6.37 16.26
N HIS A 345 -1.71 -5.50 17.29
CA HIS A 345 -2.83 -4.58 17.48
C HIS A 345 -3.07 -3.66 16.28
N GLY A 346 -4.33 -3.35 16.00
CA GLY A 346 -4.79 -2.61 14.83
C GLY A 346 -5.56 -1.32 15.11
N TRP A 347 -5.56 -0.78 16.36
CA TRP A 347 -6.18 0.52 16.63
C TRP A 347 -5.49 1.67 15.92
N ALA A 348 -4.15 1.58 15.82
CA ALA A 348 -3.34 2.56 15.11
C ALA A 348 -2.45 1.89 14.06
N MET A 349 -2.19 2.60 12.96
CA MET A 349 -1.28 2.19 11.90
C MET A 349 -0.53 3.36 11.29
N THR A 350 0.50 3.07 10.49
CA THR A 350 1.21 4.12 9.75
C THR A 350 0.48 4.50 8.47
N ILE A 351 0.71 5.73 7.97
CA ILE A 351 0.21 6.22 6.69
C ILE A 351 0.55 5.25 5.55
N HIS A 352 1.75 4.66 5.57
CA HIS A 352 2.16 3.67 4.56
C HIS A 352 1.27 2.42 4.53
N LYS A 353 0.88 1.92 5.71
CA LYS A 353 -0.02 0.76 5.79
C LYS A 353 -1.46 1.10 5.40
N ALA A 354 -1.85 2.36 5.53
CA ALA A 354 -3.19 2.84 5.17
C ALA A 354 -3.35 3.15 3.67
N GLN A 355 -2.26 3.15 2.89
CA GLN A 355 -2.34 3.39 1.44
C GLN A 355 -3.23 2.33 0.77
N GLY A 356 -4.09 2.76 -0.16
CA GLY A 356 -5.08 1.89 -0.80
C GLY A 356 -6.36 1.67 0.01
N MET A 357 -6.36 1.90 1.34
CA MET A 357 -7.55 1.74 2.20
C MET A 357 -8.52 2.92 2.11
N THR A 358 -9.76 2.69 2.54
CA THR A 358 -10.78 3.72 2.75
C THR A 358 -11.40 3.47 4.12
N PHE A 359 -11.61 4.53 4.89
CA PHE A 359 -12.20 4.47 6.23
C PHE A 359 -13.49 5.29 6.25
N GLU A 360 -14.47 4.82 7.00
CA GLU A 360 -15.69 5.58 7.24
C GLU A 360 -15.41 6.81 8.10
N SER A 361 -14.59 6.65 9.15
CA SER A 361 -14.13 7.71 10.03
C SER A 361 -12.70 7.44 10.49
N LEU A 362 -11.91 8.49 10.79
CA LEU A 362 -10.49 8.35 11.00
C LEU A 362 -9.90 9.45 11.88
N ASN A 363 -9.01 9.09 12.81
CA ASN A 363 -8.12 10.01 13.50
C ASN A 363 -6.78 10.07 12.75
N VAL A 364 -6.34 11.25 12.37
CA VAL A 364 -5.10 11.47 11.60
C VAL A 364 -4.23 12.51 12.29
N ASP A 365 -2.98 12.16 12.54
CA ASP A 365 -1.96 13.12 12.96
C ASP A 365 -0.85 13.18 11.89
N VAL A 366 -0.83 14.29 11.18
CA VAL A 366 0.15 14.57 10.12
C VAL A 366 1.35 15.36 10.60
N SER A 367 1.45 15.65 11.90
CA SER A 367 2.66 16.25 12.45
C SER A 367 3.86 15.32 12.19
N ASN A 368 4.99 15.90 11.78
CA ASN A 368 6.20 15.18 11.41
C ASN A 368 6.10 14.32 10.11
N CYS A 369 5.13 14.58 9.23
CA CYS A 369 5.21 14.05 7.88
C CYS A 369 6.45 14.61 7.19
N SER A 370 7.31 13.72 6.68
CA SER A 370 8.61 14.08 6.11
C SER A 370 8.78 13.62 4.66
N SER A 371 8.02 12.61 4.24
CA SER A 371 8.08 12.06 2.88
C SER A 371 7.01 12.67 1.98
N PRO A 372 7.29 12.78 0.67
CA PRO A 372 6.30 13.19 -0.32
C PRO A 372 5.01 12.37 -0.22
N GLY A 373 3.88 13.01 -0.49
CA GLY A 373 2.57 12.39 -0.56
C GLY A 373 1.97 11.93 0.78
N GLN A 374 2.70 11.97 1.90
CA GLN A 374 2.19 11.47 3.19
C GLN A 374 0.92 12.18 3.65
N VAL A 375 0.91 13.52 3.63
CA VAL A 375 -0.26 14.32 4.03
C VAL A 375 -1.45 14.01 3.12
N TYR A 376 -1.23 14.04 1.81
CA TYR A 376 -2.27 13.72 0.83
C TYR A 376 -2.85 12.31 1.03
N VAL A 377 -1.98 11.29 1.17
CA VAL A 377 -2.45 9.91 1.40
C VAL A 377 -3.27 9.83 2.68
N ALA A 378 -2.83 10.46 3.78
CA ALA A 378 -3.53 10.40 5.05
C ALA A 378 -4.93 11.02 4.97
N LEU A 379 -5.06 12.25 4.43
CA LEU A 379 -6.34 12.96 4.37
C LEU A 379 -7.29 12.37 3.34
N SER A 380 -6.78 11.80 2.25
CA SER A 380 -7.62 11.19 1.20
C SER A 380 -8.22 9.83 1.58
N ARG A 381 -8.01 9.33 2.82
CA ARG A 381 -8.53 8.02 3.26
C ARG A 381 -10.00 8.03 3.60
N VAL A 382 -10.62 9.18 3.83
CA VAL A 382 -12.05 9.31 4.16
C VAL A 382 -12.83 9.91 2.99
N PRO A 383 -14.12 9.58 2.84
CA PRO A 383 -14.97 10.17 1.81
C PRO A 383 -15.46 11.59 2.16
N ASP A 384 -15.49 11.95 3.44
CA ASP A 384 -16.10 13.15 3.98
C ASP A 384 -15.17 13.82 5.00
N PRO A 385 -14.86 15.14 4.88
CA PRO A 385 -13.97 15.82 5.82
C PRO A 385 -14.53 15.84 7.26
N SER A 386 -15.86 15.83 7.47
CA SER A 386 -16.46 15.76 8.81
C SER A 386 -16.19 14.44 9.56
N LYS A 387 -15.77 13.41 8.85
CA LYS A 387 -15.37 12.10 9.39
C LYS A 387 -13.87 11.99 9.68
N LEU A 388 -13.13 13.07 9.44
CA LEU A 388 -11.70 13.19 9.68
C LEU A 388 -11.44 14.00 10.95
N ASN A 389 -10.87 13.38 11.97
CA ASN A 389 -10.34 14.08 13.14
C ASN A 389 -8.85 14.34 12.89
N LEU A 390 -8.48 15.59 12.68
CA LEU A 390 -7.16 15.98 12.17
C LEU A 390 -6.35 16.73 13.24
N ALA A 391 -5.10 16.33 13.41
CA ALA A 391 -4.13 17.03 14.22
C ALA A 391 -2.83 17.31 13.43
N GLY A 392 -2.17 18.39 13.78
CA GLY A 392 -0.81 18.70 13.38
C GLY A 392 -0.62 19.08 11.92
N TYR A 393 -1.68 19.51 11.22
CA TYR A 393 -1.54 20.01 9.85
C TYR A 393 -0.72 21.32 9.82
N ASN A 394 0.18 21.36 8.89
CA ASN A 394 0.93 22.58 8.53
C ASN A 394 1.40 22.42 7.08
N ASP A 395 1.34 23.49 6.29
CA ASP A 395 1.72 23.50 4.87
C ASP A 395 3.16 22.99 4.65
N ARG A 396 4.08 23.24 5.60
CA ARG A 396 5.47 22.74 5.54
C ARG A 396 5.60 21.21 5.49
N PHE A 397 4.58 20.47 5.89
CA PHE A 397 4.54 19.00 5.83
C PHE A 397 3.97 18.49 4.51
N VAL A 398 3.33 19.35 3.73
CA VAL A 398 2.91 19.02 2.37
C VAL A 398 4.16 18.97 1.51
N LYS A 399 4.33 17.88 0.79
CA LYS A 399 5.50 17.69 -0.08
C LYS A 399 5.09 16.83 -1.27
N ARG A 400 5.57 17.17 -2.44
CA ARG A 400 5.50 16.32 -3.63
C ARG A 400 6.87 15.70 -3.95
N GLY A 401 6.86 14.62 -4.70
CA GLY A 401 8.10 14.01 -5.19
C GLY A 401 8.77 14.88 -6.23
N GLN A 402 10.09 14.87 -6.23
CA GLN A 402 10.88 15.58 -7.22
C GLN A 402 10.53 15.08 -8.64
N PHE A 403 10.34 16.00 -9.58
CA PHE A 403 10.03 15.73 -10.99
C PHE A 403 8.71 14.96 -11.26
N VAL A 404 7.85 14.73 -10.26
CA VAL A 404 6.58 14.05 -10.47
C VAL A 404 5.68 14.85 -11.42
N SER A 405 5.56 16.17 -11.23
CA SER A 405 4.79 17.04 -12.15
C SER A 405 5.33 16.95 -13.58
N LEU A 406 6.64 17.11 -13.76
CA LEU A 406 7.28 16.98 -15.09
C LEU A 406 7.05 15.61 -15.73
N PHE A 407 7.03 14.54 -14.93
CA PHE A 407 6.70 13.22 -15.43
C PHE A 407 5.29 13.18 -16.03
N TYR A 408 4.28 13.71 -15.32
CA TYR A 408 2.90 13.73 -15.83
C TYR A 408 2.77 14.65 -17.05
N GLU A 409 3.34 15.86 -17.01
CA GLU A 409 3.36 16.81 -18.13
C GLU A 409 3.97 16.21 -19.40
N SER A 410 4.96 15.34 -19.24
CA SER A 410 5.63 14.68 -20.37
C SER A 410 4.76 13.68 -21.15
N PHE A 411 3.57 13.33 -20.65
CA PHE A 411 2.57 12.52 -21.37
C PHE A 411 1.43 13.37 -21.96
N GLU A 412 1.31 14.64 -21.58
CA GLU A 412 0.34 15.52 -22.20
C GLU A 412 0.76 15.79 -23.66
N PRO A 413 -0.19 15.85 -24.62
CA PRO A 413 0.11 16.30 -25.96
C PRO A 413 0.71 17.71 -25.86
N ILE A 414 1.87 17.94 -26.47
CA ILE A 414 2.44 19.28 -26.57
C ILE A 414 1.35 20.18 -27.18
N PRO A 415 0.93 21.29 -26.52
CA PRO A 415 -0.06 22.18 -27.10
C PRO A 415 0.41 22.59 -28.49
N ARG A 416 -0.41 22.36 -29.51
CA ARG A 416 -0.09 22.83 -30.88
C ARG A 416 0.10 24.33 -30.83
N ILE A 417 1.25 24.80 -31.24
CA ILE A 417 1.49 26.23 -31.44
C ILE A 417 0.52 26.70 -32.53
N PRO A 418 -0.29 27.76 -32.32
CA PRO A 418 -1.17 28.25 -33.33
C PRO A 418 -0.35 28.61 -34.58
N GLY A 419 -0.49 27.84 -35.66
CA GLY A 419 0.23 28.08 -36.93
C GLY A 419 1.03 26.89 -37.49
N ASP A 420 1.12 25.76 -36.78
CA ASP A 420 1.72 24.55 -37.32
C ASP A 420 0.79 23.92 -38.39
N PRO A 421 1.32 23.54 -39.58
CA PRO A 421 0.52 22.87 -40.62
C PRO A 421 0.07 21.48 -40.15
N GLU A 422 -1.11 21.06 -40.67
CA GLU A 422 -1.75 19.76 -40.40
C GLU A 422 -0.87 18.55 -40.70
#